data_e9718d499129eee9d4137f24f40566d1
#
_entry.id   e9718d499129eee9d4137f24f40566d1
#
_cell.length_a   1.000
_cell.length_b   1.000
_cell.length_c   1.000
_cell.angle_alpha   90.00
_cell.angle_beta   90.00
_cell.angle_gamma   90.00
#
_symmetry.space_group_name_H-M   'P 1'
#
loop_
_entity.id
_entity.type
_entity.pdbx_description
1 polymer ?
#
loop_
_entity_poly.entity_id
_entity_poly.type
_entity_poly.pdbx_seq_one_letter_code
_entity_poly.pdbx_strand_id
1 'polypeptide(L)'
;MHSRGFWKRYCIKTTLTERIRELSDGEVRIEGRRVNELSSRERNVAMSFENYGLYPDFTIYDNIAYPLKIHKESPEKIKEKVMDIAKKLRLTNVLYVKPAALSSGQKQRVSIARALVRNPDVTIMDEPLSHLDARMRSNMRSVIRHLHEKLGLTTVYVTHDQIEAMTMADKILIMNNGERQQVGTPDEVYYYPANVFVAGFIGTPQMNLVPCTIRRAGKETTIVEKGAFEVKTERYADSLDDGKAVIYGFRPHDLEVSREAKDGFFKGTVYVTEPLGETTIVSIKAGDIILKAELEGNVYDLVQDQEIYFGIDDKKAHLFDAATEMRIIPGDE
;
A
#
# COMPACT_ATOMS: atom_id res chain seq x y z
N MET A 1 -5.93 13.54 -21.94
CA MET A 1 -5.72 12.29 -21.19
C MET A 1 -4.58 12.43 -20.17
N HIS A 2 -4.65 13.37 -19.20
CA HIS A 2 -3.50 13.69 -18.32
C HIS A 2 -3.94 14.13 -16.92
N SER A 3 -4.90 13.44 -16.28
CA SER A 3 -5.39 13.97 -15.00
C SER A 3 -5.54 12.96 -13.84
N ARG A 4 -5.38 11.66 -14.07
CA ARG A 4 -5.77 10.66 -13.06
C ARG A 4 -4.82 10.49 -11.86
N GLY A 5 -3.51 10.72 -12.03
CA GLY A 5 -2.54 10.66 -10.92
C GLY A 5 -2.46 11.96 -10.10
N PHE A 6 -2.88 13.08 -10.69
CA PHE A 6 -2.77 14.42 -10.12
C PHE A 6 -3.76 14.64 -8.95
N TRP A 7 -4.95 14.03 -8.98
CA TRP A 7 -5.99 14.23 -7.97
C TRP A 7 -5.71 13.58 -6.61
N LYS A 8 -5.04 12.43 -6.57
CA LYS A 8 -4.69 11.73 -5.30
C LYS A 8 -3.74 12.56 -4.44
N ARG A 9 -2.68 13.10 -5.05
CA ARG A 9 -1.72 13.99 -4.38
C ARG A 9 -2.37 15.31 -3.96
N TYR A 10 -3.30 15.81 -4.74
CA TYR A 10 -3.91 17.11 -4.52
C TYR A 10 -4.87 17.14 -3.32
N CYS A 11 -5.67 16.11 -3.10
CA CYS A 11 -6.69 16.14 -2.06
C CYS A 11 -6.08 16.21 -0.65
N ILE A 12 -5.07 15.40 -0.34
CA ILE A 12 -4.41 15.42 0.98
C ILE A 12 -3.48 16.63 1.11
N LYS A 13 -2.69 16.91 0.08
CA LYS A 13 -1.71 17.99 0.05
C LYS A 13 -2.36 19.36 0.16
N THR A 14 -3.41 19.62 -0.61
CA THR A 14 -4.09 20.92 -0.65
C THR A 14 -5.02 21.14 0.53
N THR A 15 -5.66 20.10 1.03
CA THR A 15 -6.63 20.20 2.11
C THR A 15 -5.96 20.31 3.48
N LEU A 16 -4.90 19.53 3.73
CA LEU A 16 -4.24 19.50 5.04
C LEU A 16 -3.12 20.53 5.19
N THR A 17 -2.38 20.87 4.12
CA THR A 17 -1.17 21.71 4.26
C THR A 17 -1.30 23.10 3.70
N GLU A 18 -1.85 23.28 2.52
CA GLU A 18 -1.57 24.52 1.77
C GLU A 18 -2.77 25.47 1.63
N ARG A 19 -3.98 25.10 2.08
CA ARG A 19 -5.19 25.93 1.84
C ARG A 19 -5.30 26.43 0.38
N ILE A 20 -4.68 25.69 -0.58
CA ILE A 20 -4.70 26.06 -2.00
C ILE A 20 -6.10 25.89 -2.59
N ARG A 21 -6.95 25.08 -1.94
CA ARG A 21 -8.38 24.99 -2.26
C ARG A 21 -9.20 24.97 -0.99
N GLU A 22 -10.29 25.71 -0.99
CA GLU A 22 -11.33 25.58 0.00
C GLU A 22 -11.96 24.18 -0.12
N LEU A 23 -12.31 23.59 1.02
CA LEU A 23 -13.11 22.36 1.04
C LEU A 23 -14.45 22.66 0.38
N SER A 24 -14.87 21.80 -0.55
CA SER A 24 -16.22 21.92 -1.14
C SER A 24 -17.29 21.61 -0.10
N ASP A 25 -17.00 20.74 0.86
CA ASP A 25 -17.86 20.35 1.96
C ASP A 25 -17.06 19.66 3.09
N GLY A 26 -17.64 19.56 4.29
CA GLY A 26 -17.06 18.87 5.44
C GLY A 26 -16.10 19.72 6.28
N GLU A 27 -15.41 19.07 7.19
CA GLU A 27 -14.46 19.73 8.10
C GLU A 27 -13.18 18.92 8.31
N VAL A 28 -12.09 19.63 8.53
CA VAL A 28 -10.82 19.05 8.99
C VAL A 28 -10.65 19.38 10.47
N ARG A 29 -10.35 18.35 11.27
CA ARG A 29 -10.01 18.49 12.69
C ARG A 29 -8.61 17.93 12.95
N ILE A 30 -7.82 18.68 13.72
CA ILE A 30 -6.53 18.26 14.26
C ILE A 30 -6.65 18.33 15.77
N GLU A 31 -6.44 17.23 16.48
CA GLU A 31 -6.64 17.12 17.93
C GLU A 31 -8.01 17.63 18.40
N GLY A 32 -9.07 17.30 17.65
CA GLY A 32 -10.43 17.76 17.92
C GLY A 32 -10.74 19.21 17.53
N ARG A 33 -9.72 20.03 17.26
CA ARG A 33 -9.89 21.42 16.86
C ARG A 33 -10.20 21.52 15.36
N ARG A 34 -11.28 22.20 14.99
CA ARG A 34 -11.56 22.53 13.57
C ARG A 34 -10.52 23.50 13.03
N VAL A 35 -9.94 23.16 11.88
CA VAL A 35 -8.83 23.92 11.29
C VAL A 35 -9.10 24.43 9.87
N ASN A 36 -10.36 24.39 9.40
CA ASN A 36 -10.71 24.79 8.05
C ASN A 36 -10.23 26.21 7.70
N GLU A 37 -10.43 27.17 8.62
CA GLU A 37 -10.14 28.59 8.42
C GLU A 37 -8.67 28.94 8.70
N LEU A 38 -7.92 28.02 9.31
CA LEU A 38 -6.55 28.27 9.73
C LEU A 38 -5.57 28.13 8.57
N SER A 39 -4.57 29.00 8.54
CA SER A 39 -3.41 28.87 7.66
C SER A 39 -2.58 27.62 7.99
N SER A 40 -1.78 27.14 7.05
CA SER A 40 -0.88 25.97 7.26
C SER A 40 0.04 26.15 8.47
N ARG A 41 0.47 27.39 8.72
CA ARG A 41 1.29 27.74 9.88
C ARG A 41 0.55 27.56 11.20
N GLU A 42 -0.70 27.98 11.25
CA GLU A 42 -1.55 27.92 12.45
C GLU A 42 -2.06 26.50 12.75
N ARG A 43 -2.10 25.63 11.72
CA ARG A 43 -2.47 24.21 11.85
C ARG A 43 -1.38 23.37 12.52
N ASN A 44 -0.17 23.89 12.70
CA ASN A 44 1.01 23.18 13.21
C ASN A 44 1.32 21.87 12.47
N VAL A 45 1.17 21.87 11.13
CA VAL A 45 1.51 20.73 10.28
C VAL A 45 2.87 20.94 9.62
N ALA A 46 3.59 19.84 9.38
CA ALA A 46 4.85 19.85 8.64
C ALA A 46 4.78 18.88 7.47
N MET A 47 5.53 19.17 6.41
CA MET A 47 5.57 18.32 5.22
C MET A 47 6.99 18.02 4.79
N SER A 48 7.22 16.74 4.42
CA SER A 48 8.38 16.29 3.68
C SER A 48 7.98 16.04 2.24
N PHE A 49 8.66 16.69 1.31
CA PHE A 49 8.36 16.64 -0.12
C PHE A 49 9.14 15.53 -0.82
N GLU A 50 8.60 15.00 -1.91
CA GLU A 50 9.23 14.02 -2.80
C GLU A 50 10.62 14.48 -3.28
N ASN A 51 10.77 15.74 -3.68
CA ASN A 51 12.03 16.33 -4.18
C ASN A 51 12.92 16.90 -3.06
N TYR A 52 12.76 16.44 -1.82
CA TYR A 52 13.45 16.90 -0.61
C TYR A 52 13.17 18.35 -0.22
N GLY A 53 12.93 19.27 -1.16
CA GLY A 53 12.67 20.69 -0.96
C GLY A 53 13.78 21.42 -0.18
N LEU A 54 15.05 20.99 -0.26
CA LEU A 54 16.15 21.59 0.49
C LEU A 54 16.58 22.91 -0.14
N TYR A 55 16.95 23.88 0.71
CA TYR A 55 17.55 25.15 0.28
C TYR A 55 19.00 24.90 -0.12
N PRO A 56 19.36 25.08 -1.41
CA PRO A 56 20.67 24.65 -1.92
C PRO A 56 21.83 25.47 -1.36
N ASP A 57 21.60 26.71 -1.02
CA ASP A 57 22.62 27.63 -0.52
C ASP A 57 22.85 27.54 0.99
N PHE A 58 21.94 26.89 1.70
CA PHE A 58 22.02 26.70 3.14
C PHE A 58 22.85 25.47 3.48
N THR A 59 23.55 25.51 4.61
CA THR A 59 24.10 24.32 5.23
C THR A 59 22.98 23.35 5.63
N ILE A 60 23.32 22.09 5.93
CA ILE A 60 22.32 21.14 6.45
C ILE A 60 21.81 21.61 7.82
N TYR A 61 22.68 22.16 8.67
CA TYR A 61 22.27 22.80 9.91
C TYR A 61 21.23 23.88 9.68
N ASP A 62 21.48 24.81 8.75
CA ASP A 62 20.55 25.90 8.45
C ASP A 62 19.25 25.41 7.81
N ASN A 63 19.28 24.38 6.96
CA ASN A 63 18.08 23.76 6.42
C ASN A 63 17.18 23.23 7.54
N ILE A 64 17.74 22.52 8.53
CA ILE A 64 17.00 21.97 9.66
C ILE A 64 16.55 23.09 10.62
N ALA A 65 17.39 24.07 10.87
CA ALA A 65 17.13 25.18 11.78
C ALA A 65 16.09 26.18 11.24
N TYR A 66 15.90 26.26 9.93
CA TYR A 66 15.11 27.30 9.27
C TYR A 66 13.67 27.43 9.82
N PRO A 67 12.89 26.33 9.98
CA PRO A 67 11.56 26.43 10.57
C PRO A 67 11.55 27.02 11.98
N LEU A 68 12.54 26.72 12.81
CA LEU A 68 12.66 27.25 14.17
C LEU A 68 13.01 28.74 14.16
N LYS A 69 13.89 29.17 13.23
CA LYS A 69 14.21 30.58 13.02
C LYS A 69 12.96 31.41 12.63
N ILE A 70 12.12 30.88 11.75
CA ILE A 70 10.83 31.51 11.37
C ILE A 70 9.91 31.66 12.59
N HIS A 71 9.91 30.70 13.51
CA HIS A 71 9.15 30.75 14.76
C HIS A 71 9.81 31.59 15.85
N LYS A 72 10.98 32.23 15.56
CA LYS A 72 11.71 33.12 16.48
C LYS A 72 12.12 32.43 17.78
N GLU A 73 12.45 31.13 17.72
CA GLU A 73 13.04 30.44 18.88
C GLU A 73 14.44 31.00 19.22
N SER A 74 14.88 30.86 20.48
CA SER A 74 16.20 31.32 20.87
C SER A 74 17.32 30.49 20.23
N PRO A 75 18.49 31.06 19.96
CA PRO A 75 19.62 30.36 19.35
C PRO A 75 20.01 29.08 20.10
N GLU A 76 19.94 29.09 21.43
CA GLU A 76 20.25 27.95 22.29
C GLU A 76 19.28 26.79 22.04
N LYS A 77 17.97 27.08 22.02
CA LYS A 77 16.93 26.08 21.74
C LYS A 77 17.01 25.55 20.30
N ILE A 78 17.34 26.42 19.34
CA ILE A 78 17.55 25.99 17.95
C ILE A 78 18.70 24.99 17.89
N LYS A 79 19.84 25.31 18.52
CA LYS A 79 21.02 24.43 18.54
C LYS A 79 20.68 23.08 19.18
N GLU A 80 20.02 23.08 20.32
CA GLU A 80 19.60 21.88 21.04
C GLU A 80 18.72 20.99 20.16
N LYS A 81 17.62 21.53 19.62
CA LYS A 81 16.66 20.78 18.77
C LYS A 81 17.29 20.25 17.50
N VAL A 82 18.13 21.06 16.83
CA VAL A 82 18.83 20.64 15.61
C VAL A 82 19.81 19.51 15.90
N MET A 83 20.58 19.60 16.99
CA MET A 83 21.52 18.55 17.35
C MET A 83 20.82 17.27 17.77
N ASP A 84 19.69 17.33 18.49
CA ASP A 84 18.90 16.18 18.88
C ASP A 84 18.35 15.43 17.66
N ILE A 85 17.66 16.14 16.74
CA ILE A 85 17.11 15.51 15.55
C ILE A 85 18.19 15.01 14.59
N ALA A 86 19.31 15.74 14.47
CA ALA A 86 20.45 15.32 13.66
C ALA A 86 21.08 14.03 14.19
N LYS A 87 21.17 13.87 15.51
CA LYS A 87 21.64 12.63 16.13
C LYS A 87 20.70 11.45 15.86
N LYS A 88 19.38 11.66 16.03
CA LYS A 88 18.36 10.63 15.75
C LYS A 88 18.39 10.15 14.30
N LEU A 89 18.66 11.06 13.34
CA LEU A 89 18.72 10.78 11.91
C LEU A 89 20.12 10.50 11.35
N ARG A 90 21.16 10.41 12.25
CA ARG A 90 22.55 10.17 11.87
C ARG A 90 23.10 11.18 10.84
N LEU A 91 22.88 12.48 11.11
CA LEU A 91 23.27 13.61 10.25
C LEU A 91 24.38 14.47 10.87
N THR A 92 24.83 14.16 12.06
CA THR A 92 25.79 15.00 12.83
C THR A 92 27.08 15.29 12.09
N ASN A 93 27.56 14.35 11.29
CA ASN A 93 28.80 14.46 10.50
C ASN A 93 28.66 15.31 9.24
N VAL A 94 27.44 15.68 8.82
CA VAL A 94 27.16 16.43 7.59
C VAL A 94 26.45 17.76 7.84
N LEU A 95 26.32 18.20 9.09
CA LEU A 95 25.57 19.41 9.45
C LEU A 95 26.10 20.69 8.77
N TYR A 96 27.37 20.78 8.53
CA TYR A 96 28.01 22.02 8.04
C TYR A 96 28.36 22.00 6.56
N VAL A 97 27.93 20.97 5.81
CA VAL A 97 28.07 20.95 4.34
C VAL A 97 26.77 21.40 3.68
N LYS A 98 26.81 21.69 2.38
CA LYS A 98 25.63 22.02 1.55
C LYS A 98 24.97 20.78 0.99
N PRO A 99 23.68 20.83 0.59
CA PRO A 99 22.92 19.70 0.03
C PRO A 99 23.58 19.03 -1.18
N ALA A 100 24.34 19.77 -1.99
CA ALA A 100 25.04 19.22 -3.15
C ALA A 100 26.05 18.10 -2.81
N ALA A 101 26.61 18.11 -1.60
CA ALA A 101 27.55 17.10 -1.12
C ALA A 101 26.91 15.82 -0.57
N LEU A 102 25.56 15.75 -0.51
CA LEU A 102 24.83 14.66 0.12
C LEU A 102 24.36 13.60 -0.90
N SER A 103 24.36 12.34 -0.48
CA SER A 103 23.62 11.27 -1.17
C SER A 103 22.10 11.48 -1.08
N SER A 104 21.33 10.82 -1.96
CA SER A 104 19.85 10.86 -1.95
C SER A 104 19.26 10.49 -0.60
N GLY A 105 19.73 9.42 0.04
CA GLY A 105 19.26 9.02 1.37
C GLY A 105 19.65 10.00 2.48
N GLN A 106 20.77 10.71 2.37
CA GLN A 106 21.10 11.80 3.30
C GLN A 106 20.18 12.99 3.10
N LYS A 107 19.94 13.41 1.84
CA LYS A 107 18.98 14.48 1.50
C LYS A 107 17.59 14.18 2.06
N GLN A 108 17.14 12.94 1.93
CA GLN A 108 15.85 12.50 2.47
C GLN A 108 15.81 12.63 4.00
N ARG A 109 16.84 12.18 4.70
CA ARG A 109 16.92 12.33 6.17
C ARG A 109 16.90 13.80 6.59
N VAL A 110 17.53 14.68 5.83
CA VAL A 110 17.49 16.13 6.11
C VAL A 110 16.09 16.69 5.91
N SER A 111 15.37 16.29 4.85
CA SER A 111 13.98 16.71 4.62
C SER A 111 13.06 16.29 5.78
N ILE A 112 13.20 15.05 6.24
CA ILE A 112 12.48 14.53 7.40
C ILE A 112 12.88 15.29 8.67
N ALA A 113 14.19 15.53 8.91
CA ALA A 113 14.66 16.29 10.07
C ALA A 113 14.04 17.68 10.13
N ARG A 114 14.00 18.38 8.98
CA ARG A 114 13.41 19.71 8.87
C ARG A 114 11.90 19.71 9.15
N ALA A 115 11.18 18.67 8.73
CA ALA A 115 9.77 18.55 9.04
C ALA A 115 9.53 18.30 10.54
N LEU A 116 10.33 17.43 11.16
CA LEU A 116 10.13 16.98 12.55
C LEU A 116 10.71 17.91 13.62
N VAL A 117 11.69 18.77 13.29
CA VAL A 117 12.40 19.60 14.29
C VAL A 117 11.49 20.52 15.10
N ARG A 118 10.32 20.87 14.57
CA ARG A 118 9.30 21.69 15.21
C ARG A 118 8.37 20.94 16.15
N ASN A 119 8.42 19.60 16.14
CA ASN A 119 7.43 18.75 16.80
C ASN A 119 5.99 19.09 16.36
N PRO A 120 5.64 18.90 15.08
CA PRO A 120 4.32 19.22 14.57
C PRO A 120 3.25 18.25 15.09
N ASP A 121 1.99 18.71 15.17
CA ASP A 121 0.85 17.86 15.55
C ASP A 121 0.58 16.78 14.50
N VAL A 122 0.80 17.11 13.21
CA VAL A 122 0.71 16.16 12.09
C VAL A 122 1.89 16.36 11.14
N THR A 123 2.53 15.26 10.78
CA THR A 123 3.56 15.21 9.74
C THR A 123 2.97 14.60 8.47
N ILE A 124 3.17 15.25 7.32
CA ILE A 124 2.79 14.72 6.01
C ILE A 124 4.06 14.34 5.26
N MET A 125 4.10 13.11 4.78
CA MET A 125 5.19 12.59 3.94
C MET A 125 4.63 12.22 2.57
N ASP A 126 5.04 12.98 1.54
CA ASP A 126 4.58 12.79 0.16
C ASP A 126 5.64 12.03 -0.63
N GLU A 127 5.41 10.75 -0.86
CA GLU A 127 6.32 9.81 -1.55
C GLU A 127 7.78 9.93 -1.10
N PRO A 128 8.06 9.87 0.21
CA PRO A 128 9.37 10.25 0.72
C PRO A 128 10.50 9.29 0.31
N LEU A 129 10.20 8.11 -0.21
CA LEU A 129 11.20 7.10 -0.55
C LEU A 129 11.30 6.81 -2.06
N SER A 130 10.53 7.53 -2.90
CA SER A 130 10.43 7.28 -4.35
C SER A 130 11.77 7.36 -5.11
N HIS A 131 12.68 8.26 -4.69
CA HIS A 131 13.98 8.46 -5.34
C HIS A 131 15.13 7.62 -4.76
N LEU A 132 14.83 6.64 -3.93
CA LEU A 132 15.82 5.77 -3.29
C LEU A 132 15.87 4.40 -3.97
N ASP A 133 17.05 3.80 -4.04
CA ASP A 133 17.21 2.41 -4.43
C ASP A 133 16.56 1.45 -3.40
N ALA A 134 16.35 0.19 -3.78
CA ALA A 134 15.64 -0.79 -2.95
C ALA A 134 16.27 -1.00 -1.58
N ARG A 135 17.61 -1.05 -1.49
CA ARG A 135 18.34 -1.24 -0.24
C ARG A 135 18.21 -0.02 0.68
N MET A 136 18.37 1.19 0.12
CA MET A 136 18.18 2.43 0.85
C MET A 136 16.75 2.63 1.29
N ARG A 137 15.77 2.26 0.46
CA ARG A 137 14.34 2.31 0.78
C ARG A 137 14.00 1.43 1.98
N SER A 138 14.47 0.17 1.99
CA SER A 138 14.29 -0.74 3.14
C SER A 138 14.88 -0.17 4.45
N ASN A 139 16.11 0.35 4.41
CA ASN A 139 16.72 0.98 5.57
C ASN A 139 15.94 2.21 6.05
N MET A 140 15.44 3.04 5.12
CA MET A 140 14.71 4.26 5.48
C MET A 140 13.33 3.96 6.06
N ARG A 141 12.63 2.93 5.59
CA ARG A 141 11.38 2.47 6.23
C ARG A 141 11.59 2.19 7.72
N SER A 142 12.61 1.40 8.05
CA SER A 142 12.95 1.09 9.46
C SER A 142 13.28 2.34 10.27
N VAL A 143 13.99 3.30 9.70
CA VAL A 143 14.32 4.58 10.38
C VAL A 143 13.06 5.40 10.64
N ILE A 144 12.19 5.55 9.63
CA ILE A 144 10.94 6.33 9.76
C ILE A 144 10.02 5.66 10.77
N ARG A 145 9.82 4.33 10.71
CA ARG A 145 8.98 3.59 11.66
C ARG A 145 9.49 3.75 13.10
N HIS A 146 10.78 3.58 13.32
CA HIS A 146 11.38 3.77 14.65
C HIS A 146 11.21 5.21 15.18
N LEU A 147 11.37 6.22 14.32
CA LEU A 147 11.14 7.62 14.72
C LEU A 147 9.67 7.88 15.05
N HIS A 148 8.76 7.36 14.24
CA HIS A 148 7.32 7.47 14.48
C HIS A 148 6.94 6.91 15.86
N GLU A 149 7.38 5.71 16.19
CA GLU A 149 7.11 5.06 17.48
C GLU A 149 7.76 5.82 18.64
N LYS A 150 9.05 6.19 18.49
CA LYS A 150 9.80 6.85 19.54
C LYS A 150 9.32 8.26 19.87
N LEU A 151 8.79 8.98 18.90
CA LEU A 151 8.35 10.37 19.05
C LEU A 151 6.83 10.49 19.23
N GLY A 152 6.06 9.39 19.10
CA GLY A 152 4.60 9.40 19.18
C GLY A 152 3.96 10.28 18.10
N LEU A 153 4.48 10.25 16.87
CA LEU A 153 4.06 11.16 15.80
C LEU A 153 2.70 10.73 15.22
N THR A 154 1.88 11.70 14.85
CA THR A 154 0.77 11.49 13.92
C THR A 154 1.28 11.75 12.50
N THR A 155 1.29 10.72 11.64
CA THR A 155 1.85 10.83 10.30
C THR A 155 0.83 10.44 9.24
N VAL A 156 0.64 11.29 8.24
CA VAL A 156 -0.04 10.95 6.99
C VAL A 156 1.02 10.66 5.94
N TYR A 157 1.11 9.40 5.54
CA TYR A 157 2.12 8.91 4.60
C TYR A 157 1.47 8.61 3.25
N VAL A 158 1.89 9.29 2.20
CA VAL A 158 1.40 9.08 0.82
C VAL A 158 2.43 8.29 0.05
N THR A 159 2.04 7.16 -0.49
CA THR A 159 2.90 6.30 -1.31
C THR A 159 2.09 5.54 -2.36
N HIS A 160 2.75 5.14 -3.43
CA HIS A 160 2.25 4.16 -4.39
C HIS A 160 2.88 2.77 -4.16
N ASP A 161 3.83 2.66 -3.24
CA ASP A 161 4.50 1.40 -2.88
C ASP A 161 3.68 0.66 -1.82
N GLN A 162 3.17 -0.52 -2.19
CA GLN A 162 2.35 -1.35 -1.30
C GLN A 162 3.14 -1.83 -0.07
N ILE A 163 4.43 -2.16 -0.25
CA ILE A 163 5.28 -2.63 0.85
C ILE A 163 5.44 -1.54 1.91
N GLU A 164 5.60 -0.27 1.47
CA GLU A 164 5.65 0.86 2.39
C GLU A 164 4.35 0.99 3.18
N ALA A 165 3.20 0.98 2.49
CA ALA A 165 1.90 1.07 3.13
C ALA A 165 1.67 -0.06 4.13
N MET A 166 1.89 -1.31 3.71
CA MET A 166 1.64 -2.51 4.54
C MET A 166 2.57 -2.60 5.76
N THR A 167 3.84 -2.15 5.64
CA THR A 167 4.83 -2.30 6.72
C THR A 167 4.86 -1.14 7.70
N MET A 168 4.39 0.05 7.31
CA MET A 168 4.53 1.24 8.14
C MET A 168 3.22 1.79 8.71
N ALA A 169 2.09 1.52 8.09
CA ALA A 169 0.83 2.12 8.48
C ALA A 169 0.12 1.36 9.61
N ASP A 170 -0.53 2.09 10.50
CA ASP A 170 -1.52 1.55 11.44
C ASP A 170 -2.89 1.44 10.77
N LYS A 171 -3.17 2.36 9.81
CA LYS A 171 -4.36 2.33 8.94
C LYS A 171 -3.99 2.74 7.52
N ILE A 172 -4.57 2.04 6.55
CA ILE A 172 -4.40 2.30 5.12
C ILE A 172 -5.71 2.86 4.56
N LEU A 173 -5.61 3.97 3.83
CA LEU A 173 -6.67 4.49 2.99
C LEU A 173 -6.34 4.20 1.53
N ILE A 174 -7.12 3.35 0.88
CA ILE A 174 -7.01 3.10 -0.56
C ILE A 174 -7.95 4.03 -1.30
N MET A 175 -7.40 4.71 -2.29
CA MET A 175 -8.14 5.64 -3.16
C MET A 175 -8.02 5.26 -4.63
N ASN A 176 -9.11 5.40 -5.37
CA ASN A 176 -9.13 5.28 -6.82
C ASN A 176 -9.91 6.44 -7.42
N ASN A 177 -9.32 7.16 -8.39
CA ASN A 177 -9.94 8.31 -9.07
C ASN A 177 -10.53 9.38 -8.14
N GLY A 178 -9.93 9.59 -6.95
CA GLY A 178 -10.41 10.55 -5.95
C GLY A 178 -11.44 9.98 -4.98
N GLU A 179 -11.94 8.78 -5.20
CA GLU A 179 -12.91 8.10 -4.36
C GLU A 179 -12.23 7.15 -3.38
N ARG A 180 -12.75 7.10 -2.15
CA ARG A 180 -12.32 6.15 -1.13
C ARG A 180 -12.82 4.76 -1.48
N GLN A 181 -11.90 3.81 -1.62
CA GLN A 181 -12.22 2.41 -1.89
C GLN A 181 -12.34 1.59 -0.59
N GLN A 182 -11.36 1.73 0.31
CA GLN A 182 -11.35 1.07 1.61
C GLN A 182 -10.51 1.85 2.61
N VAL A 183 -10.87 1.77 3.88
CA VAL A 183 -10.04 2.16 5.03
C VAL A 183 -9.99 0.99 6.00
N GLY A 184 -8.80 0.59 6.41
CA GLY A 184 -8.63 -0.51 7.36
C GLY A 184 -7.19 -0.63 7.83
N THR A 185 -6.94 -1.57 8.74
CA THR A 185 -5.58 -2.02 9.07
C THR A 185 -4.94 -2.71 7.85
N PRO A 186 -3.62 -2.90 7.81
CA PRO A 186 -2.98 -3.70 6.78
C PRO A 186 -3.64 -5.08 6.60
N ASP A 187 -3.94 -5.78 7.70
CA ASP A 187 -4.57 -7.09 7.67
C ASP A 187 -5.98 -7.05 7.08
N GLU A 188 -6.82 -6.08 7.51
CA GLU A 188 -8.18 -5.91 6.95
C GLU A 188 -8.16 -5.66 5.45
N VAL A 189 -7.23 -4.82 4.98
CA VAL A 189 -7.12 -4.49 3.55
C VAL A 189 -6.62 -5.68 2.74
N TYR A 190 -5.72 -6.50 3.31
CA TYR A 190 -5.15 -7.66 2.64
C TYR A 190 -6.08 -8.86 2.62
N TYR A 191 -6.64 -9.23 3.80
CA TYR A 191 -7.45 -10.43 3.95
C TYR A 191 -8.94 -10.21 3.67
N TYR A 192 -9.42 -8.95 3.75
CA TYR A 192 -10.84 -8.62 3.58
C TYR A 192 -11.03 -7.45 2.61
N PRO A 193 -10.57 -7.58 1.34
CA PRO A 193 -10.69 -6.50 0.36
C PRO A 193 -12.18 -6.19 0.10
N ALA A 194 -12.54 -4.91 0.15
CA ALA A 194 -13.93 -4.47 0.01
C ALA A 194 -14.48 -4.62 -1.41
N ASN A 195 -13.62 -4.61 -2.42
CA ASN A 195 -14.01 -4.70 -3.82
C ASN A 195 -12.86 -5.26 -4.69
N VAL A 196 -13.17 -5.53 -5.95
CA VAL A 196 -12.23 -6.05 -6.97
C VAL A 196 -10.99 -5.16 -7.12
N PHE A 197 -11.18 -3.82 -7.08
CA PHE A 197 -10.05 -2.90 -7.19
C PHE A 197 -9.05 -3.08 -6.05
N VAL A 198 -9.52 -3.14 -4.81
CA VAL A 198 -8.65 -3.34 -3.64
C VAL A 198 -7.98 -4.71 -3.69
N ALA A 199 -8.72 -5.75 -4.02
CA ALA A 199 -8.22 -7.12 -4.15
C ALA A 199 -7.08 -7.25 -5.16
N GLY A 200 -7.24 -6.61 -6.34
CA GLY A 200 -6.23 -6.59 -7.39
C GLY A 200 -5.09 -5.60 -7.15
N PHE A 201 -5.32 -4.56 -6.34
CA PHE A 201 -4.29 -3.54 -6.07
C PHE A 201 -3.33 -3.98 -4.97
N ILE A 202 -3.77 -4.70 -3.95
CA ILE A 202 -2.96 -5.12 -2.79
C ILE A 202 -2.47 -6.54 -2.95
N GLY A 203 -1.15 -6.72 -2.82
CA GLY A 203 -0.44 -7.99 -2.91
C GLY A 203 0.46 -8.10 -4.14
N THR A 204 1.58 -8.80 -3.96
CA THR A 204 2.55 -9.09 -5.03
C THR A 204 2.97 -10.55 -4.89
N PRO A 205 2.56 -11.42 -5.81
CA PRO A 205 1.72 -11.15 -7.00
C PRO A 205 0.29 -10.72 -6.65
N GLN A 206 -0.38 -10.08 -7.61
CA GLN A 206 -1.79 -9.68 -7.46
C GLN A 206 -2.71 -10.90 -7.30
N MET A 207 -3.86 -10.70 -6.63
CA MET A 207 -4.90 -11.73 -6.52
C MET A 207 -5.36 -12.20 -7.89
N ASN A 208 -5.54 -13.50 -8.07
CA ASN A 208 -6.26 -14.05 -9.21
C ASN A 208 -7.73 -13.58 -9.10
N LEU A 209 -8.23 -12.91 -10.12
CA LEU A 209 -9.61 -12.40 -10.19
C LEU A 209 -10.24 -12.98 -11.44
N VAL A 210 -11.06 -14.00 -11.27
CA VAL A 210 -11.59 -14.81 -12.37
C VAL A 210 -13.10 -14.59 -12.51
N PRO A 211 -13.58 -14.13 -13.68
CA PRO A 211 -15.01 -14.08 -13.97
C PRO A 211 -15.62 -15.49 -13.94
N CYS A 212 -16.65 -15.68 -13.13
CA CYS A 212 -17.32 -16.94 -12.93
C CYS A 212 -18.84 -16.79 -12.98
N THR A 213 -19.53 -17.92 -13.00
CA THR A 213 -20.99 -18.00 -12.90
C THR A 213 -21.37 -18.93 -11.74
N ILE A 214 -22.38 -18.58 -11.00
CA ILE A 214 -22.95 -19.44 -9.96
C ILE A 214 -23.84 -20.48 -10.62
N ARG A 215 -23.63 -21.76 -10.26
CA ARG A 215 -24.53 -22.86 -10.55
C ARG A 215 -25.11 -23.40 -9.26
N ARG A 216 -26.41 -23.43 -9.14
CA ARG A 216 -27.10 -23.89 -7.93
C ARG A 216 -27.92 -25.15 -8.21
N ALA A 217 -27.71 -26.18 -7.39
CA ALA A 217 -28.47 -27.42 -7.45
C ALA A 217 -29.00 -27.75 -6.03
N GLY A 218 -30.23 -27.33 -5.73
CA GLY A 218 -30.82 -27.42 -4.39
C GLY A 218 -30.08 -26.56 -3.39
N LYS A 219 -29.43 -27.20 -2.39
CA LYS A 219 -28.60 -26.51 -1.39
C LYS A 219 -27.13 -26.41 -1.79
N GLU A 220 -26.72 -27.07 -2.85
CA GLU A 220 -25.32 -27.05 -3.33
C GLU A 220 -25.10 -25.83 -4.23
N THR A 221 -24.09 -25.05 -3.90
CA THR A 221 -23.62 -23.90 -4.68
C THR A 221 -22.26 -24.20 -5.27
N THR A 222 -22.11 -24.03 -6.58
CA THR A 222 -20.85 -24.26 -7.29
C THR A 222 -20.47 -22.99 -8.04
N ILE A 223 -19.22 -22.57 -7.88
CA ILE A 223 -18.60 -21.46 -8.63
C ILE A 223 -17.96 -22.06 -9.85
N VAL A 224 -18.41 -21.63 -11.04
CA VAL A 224 -18.02 -22.22 -12.32
C VAL A 224 -17.26 -21.21 -13.16
N GLU A 225 -16.04 -21.54 -13.53
CA GLU A 225 -15.33 -20.97 -14.67
C GLU A 225 -15.34 -22.00 -15.80
N LYS A 226 -15.96 -21.65 -16.91
CA LYS A 226 -16.24 -22.57 -18.01
C LYS A 226 -14.94 -23.00 -18.72
N GLY A 227 -14.49 -24.20 -18.42
CA GLY A 227 -13.30 -24.82 -19.03
C GLY A 227 -12.06 -24.89 -18.14
N ALA A 228 -12.05 -24.25 -16.97
CA ALA A 228 -10.94 -24.28 -16.06
C ALA A 228 -11.23 -25.00 -14.74
N PHE A 229 -12.32 -24.61 -14.02
CA PHE A 229 -12.61 -25.19 -12.71
C PHE A 229 -14.09 -25.09 -12.31
N GLU A 230 -14.48 -25.96 -11.37
CA GLU A 230 -15.79 -25.94 -10.72
C GLU A 230 -15.59 -26.14 -9.22
N VAL A 231 -15.68 -25.07 -8.42
CA VAL A 231 -15.45 -25.10 -6.97
C VAL A 231 -16.79 -25.12 -6.24
N LYS A 232 -17.00 -26.16 -5.41
CA LYS A 232 -18.17 -26.23 -4.51
C LYS A 232 -17.92 -25.34 -3.30
N THR A 233 -18.93 -24.59 -2.90
CA THR A 233 -18.89 -23.72 -1.74
C THR A 233 -20.14 -23.86 -0.89
N GLU A 234 -19.97 -23.90 0.42
CA GLU A 234 -21.06 -23.81 1.40
C GLU A 234 -21.19 -22.41 1.98
N ARG A 235 -20.13 -21.58 1.86
CA ARG A 235 -20.03 -20.26 2.48
C ARG A 235 -21.04 -19.24 1.96
N TYR A 236 -21.53 -19.42 0.74
CA TYR A 236 -22.43 -18.48 0.07
C TYR A 236 -23.79 -19.10 -0.25
N ALA A 237 -24.15 -20.20 0.44
CA ALA A 237 -25.31 -21.03 0.08
C ALA A 237 -26.67 -20.29 0.04
N ASP A 238 -26.85 -19.27 0.89
CA ASP A 238 -28.13 -18.56 1.01
C ASP A 238 -28.19 -17.20 0.29
N SER A 239 -27.06 -16.73 -0.29
CA SER A 239 -26.94 -15.36 -0.80
C SER A 239 -26.87 -15.22 -2.33
N LEU A 240 -26.85 -16.36 -3.07
CA LEU A 240 -26.57 -16.34 -4.52
C LEU A 240 -27.64 -17.04 -5.32
N ASP A 241 -28.14 -16.37 -6.36
CA ASP A 241 -29.06 -16.95 -7.34
C ASP A 241 -28.31 -17.77 -8.40
N ASP A 242 -29.00 -18.78 -8.93
CA ASP A 242 -28.50 -19.55 -10.07
C ASP A 242 -28.28 -18.65 -11.30
N GLY A 243 -27.16 -18.85 -12.00
CA GLY A 243 -26.78 -18.05 -13.17
C GLY A 243 -26.18 -16.68 -12.83
N LYS A 244 -26.04 -16.30 -11.55
CA LYS A 244 -25.45 -15.02 -11.17
C LYS A 244 -24.00 -14.92 -11.63
N ALA A 245 -23.65 -13.82 -12.31
CA ALA A 245 -22.27 -13.50 -12.68
C ALA A 245 -21.51 -12.95 -11.47
N VAL A 246 -20.34 -13.50 -11.21
CA VAL A 246 -19.47 -13.15 -10.08
C VAL A 246 -18.02 -13.09 -10.52
N ILE A 247 -17.15 -12.48 -9.68
CA ILE A 247 -15.71 -12.56 -9.82
C ILE A 247 -15.19 -13.35 -8.63
N TYR A 248 -14.50 -14.46 -8.88
CA TYR A 248 -13.89 -15.29 -7.86
C TYR A 248 -12.44 -14.92 -7.67
N GLY A 249 -12.09 -14.50 -6.45
CA GLY A 249 -10.78 -13.98 -6.09
C GLY A 249 -10.04 -14.89 -5.12
N PHE A 250 -8.81 -15.28 -5.43
CA PHE A 250 -7.93 -16.04 -4.53
C PHE A 250 -6.47 -15.64 -4.71
N ARG A 251 -5.73 -15.66 -3.61
CA ARG A 251 -4.33 -15.24 -3.60
C ARG A 251 -3.44 -16.30 -4.27
N PRO A 252 -2.34 -15.89 -4.96
CA PRO A 252 -1.42 -16.83 -5.58
C PRO A 252 -0.80 -17.86 -4.64
N HIS A 253 -0.52 -17.49 -3.38
CA HIS A 253 0.04 -18.41 -2.38
C HIS A 253 -1.00 -19.37 -1.77
N ASP A 254 -2.30 -19.15 -2.00
CA ASP A 254 -3.38 -20.05 -1.59
C ASP A 254 -3.74 -21.08 -2.68
N LEU A 255 -3.12 -20.97 -3.86
CA LEU A 255 -3.27 -21.94 -4.93
C LEU A 255 -2.27 -23.07 -4.75
N GLU A 256 -2.77 -24.27 -4.50
CA GLU A 256 -1.93 -25.46 -4.44
C GLU A 256 -1.61 -26.00 -5.84
N VAL A 257 -0.39 -26.45 -6.07
CA VAL A 257 0.05 -27.07 -7.33
C VAL A 257 0.55 -28.49 -7.08
N SER A 258 0.13 -29.40 -7.94
CA SER A 258 0.53 -30.82 -7.90
C SER A 258 0.86 -31.33 -9.30
N ARG A 259 1.81 -32.28 -9.40
CA ARG A 259 2.11 -32.99 -10.64
C ARG A 259 1.19 -34.17 -10.89
N GLU A 260 0.55 -34.64 -9.83
CA GLU A 260 -0.36 -35.79 -9.88
C GLU A 260 -1.79 -35.32 -9.65
N ALA A 261 -2.71 -35.97 -10.29
CA ALA A 261 -4.13 -35.73 -10.08
C ALA A 261 -4.51 -36.00 -8.61
N LYS A 262 -5.19 -35.03 -7.99
CA LYS A 262 -5.75 -35.16 -6.64
C LYS A 262 -7.25 -34.87 -6.69
N ASP A 263 -7.97 -35.40 -5.74
CA ASP A 263 -9.39 -35.10 -5.59
C ASP A 263 -9.57 -33.60 -5.30
N GLY A 264 -10.50 -32.97 -5.99
CA GLY A 264 -10.75 -31.53 -5.89
C GLY A 264 -9.74 -30.62 -6.63
N PHE A 265 -8.78 -31.20 -7.37
CA PHE A 265 -7.83 -30.46 -8.20
C PHE A 265 -8.29 -30.41 -9.64
N PHE A 266 -7.91 -29.34 -10.34
CA PHE A 266 -8.23 -29.05 -11.73
C PHE A 266 -6.97 -29.14 -12.60
N LYS A 267 -7.16 -29.56 -13.84
CA LYS A 267 -6.06 -29.70 -14.79
C LYS A 267 -5.67 -28.37 -15.39
N GLY A 268 -4.37 -28.12 -15.48
CA GLY A 268 -3.78 -26.98 -16.16
C GLY A 268 -2.45 -27.33 -16.81
N THR A 269 -1.86 -26.37 -17.48
CA THR A 269 -0.49 -26.47 -18.02
C THR A 269 0.37 -25.32 -17.55
N VAL A 270 1.63 -25.57 -17.31
CA VAL A 270 2.61 -24.54 -16.97
C VAL A 270 2.78 -23.60 -18.18
N TYR A 271 2.44 -22.35 -18.02
CA TYR A 271 2.64 -21.32 -19.05
C TYR A 271 4.04 -20.72 -18.97
N VAL A 272 4.44 -20.28 -17.76
CA VAL A 272 5.77 -19.74 -17.46
C VAL A 272 6.09 -19.90 -15.97
N THR A 273 7.37 -20.07 -15.65
CA THR A 273 7.88 -20.06 -14.27
C THR A 273 8.87 -18.92 -14.08
N GLU A 274 8.73 -18.17 -12.99
CA GLU A 274 9.55 -17.00 -12.65
C GLU A 274 10.18 -17.22 -11.26
N PRO A 275 11.38 -17.83 -11.17
CA PRO A 275 12.06 -18.03 -9.88
C PRO A 275 12.55 -16.69 -9.33
N LEU A 276 12.16 -16.38 -8.09
CA LEU A 276 12.53 -15.15 -7.38
C LEU A 276 13.55 -15.39 -6.25
N GLY A 277 14.06 -16.62 -6.14
CA GLY A 277 15.02 -17.04 -5.11
C GLY A 277 14.32 -17.77 -3.95
N GLU A 278 13.59 -17.07 -3.12
CA GLU A 278 12.84 -17.68 -1.98
C GLU A 278 11.51 -18.29 -2.43
N THR A 279 10.91 -17.77 -3.48
CA THR A 279 9.66 -18.27 -4.07
C THR A 279 9.78 -18.38 -5.59
N THR A 280 8.86 -19.13 -6.20
CA THR A 280 8.69 -19.22 -7.65
C THR A 280 7.24 -18.88 -8.00
N ILE A 281 7.04 -17.91 -8.90
CA ILE A 281 5.72 -17.66 -9.47
C ILE A 281 5.52 -18.57 -10.65
N VAL A 282 4.47 -19.38 -10.60
CA VAL A 282 4.06 -20.27 -11.69
C VAL A 282 2.78 -19.72 -12.32
N SER A 283 2.85 -19.33 -13.57
CA SER A 283 1.67 -19.01 -14.36
C SER A 283 1.12 -20.30 -14.96
N ILE A 284 -0.15 -20.58 -14.68
CA ILE A 284 -0.85 -21.82 -15.07
C ILE A 284 -1.92 -21.45 -16.07
N LYS A 285 -1.89 -22.05 -17.25
CA LYS A 285 -2.97 -21.96 -18.23
C LYS A 285 -4.02 -23.03 -17.93
N ALA A 286 -5.25 -22.60 -17.68
CA ALA A 286 -6.41 -23.47 -17.46
C ALA A 286 -7.56 -22.98 -18.35
N GLY A 287 -7.96 -23.76 -19.33
CA GLY A 287 -8.90 -23.29 -20.35
C GLY A 287 -8.39 -22.03 -21.06
N ASP A 288 -9.18 -20.96 -21.03
CA ASP A 288 -8.85 -19.67 -21.62
C ASP A 288 -8.24 -18.67 -20.64
N ILE A 289 -8.05 -19.06 -19.38
CA ILE A 289 -7.51 -18.18 -18.34
C ILE A 289 -6.07 -18.53 -17.97
N ILE A 290 -5.37 -17.54 -17.41
CA ILE A 290 -4.04 -17.72 -16.79
C ILE A 290 -4.14 -17.38 -15.32
N LEU A 291 -3.81 -18.34 -14.48
CA LEU A 291 -3.75 -18.22 -13.03
C LEU A 291 -2.29 -18.09 -12.58
N LYS A 292 -2.05 -17.39 -11.48
CA LYS A 292 -0.74 -17.32 -10.84
C LYS A 292 -0.75 -18.11 -9.54
N ALA A 293 0.22 -18.98 -9.38
CA ALA A 293 0.53 -19.64 -8.11
C ALA A 293 1.89 -19.14 -7.59
N GLU A 294 2.03 -18.97 -6.29
CA GLU A 294 3.28 -18.67 -5.63
C GLU A 294 3.70 -19.87 -4.79
N LEU A 295 4.82 -20.50 -5.17
CA LEU A 295 5.33 -21.70 -4.55
C LEU A 295 6.61 -21.38 -3.77
N GLU A 296 6.82 -22.03 -2.62
CA GLU A 296 8.06 -21.90 -1.85
C GLU A 296 9.25 -22.52 -2.59
N GLY A 297 10.38 -21.83 -2.52
CA GLY A 297 11.64 -22.27 -3.11
C GLY A 297 11.71 -22.14 -4.64
N ASN A 298 12.76 -22.73 -5.20
CA ASN A 298 12.98 -22.75 -6.65
C ASN A 298 12.46 -24.05 -7.23
N VAL A 299 11.42 -23.98 -8.06
CA VAL A 299 10.78 -25.14 -8.70
C VAL A 299 11.27 -25.23 -10.15
N TYR A 300 12.56 -25.52 -10.32
CA TYR A 300 13.21 -25.62 -11.65
C TYR A 300 12.75 -26.82 -12.50
N ASP A 301 12.06 -27.74 -11.90
CA ASP A 301 11.58 -28.97 -12.52
C ASP A 301 10.15 -28.84 -13.08
N LEU A 302 9.51 -27.68 -12.94
CA LEU A 302 8.31 -27.32 -13.68
C LEU A 302 8.72 -26.64 -14.99
N VAL A 303 8.48 -27.31 -16.10
CA VAL A 303 8.84 -26.81 -17.43
C VAL A 303 7.60 -26.33 -18.18
N GLN A 304 7.78 -25.41 -19.10
CA GLN A 304 6.72 -24.88 -19.96
C GLN A 304 5.96 -26.04 -20.67
N ASP A 305 4.65 -25.88 -20.83
CA ASP A 305 3.72 -26.82 -21.43
C ASP A 305 3.57 -28.16 -20.67
N GLN A 306 4.20 -28.29 -19.49
CA GLN A 306 3.99 -29.43 -18.62
C GLN A 306 2.57 -29.44 -18.05
N GLU A 307 1.94 -30.60 -18.09
CA GLU A 307 0.66 -30.85 -17.41
C GLU A 307 0.84 -30.85 -15.90
N ILE A 308 -0.04 -30.13 -15.23
CA ILE A 308 -0.09 -30.04 -13.76
C ILE A 308 -1.53 -29.98 -13.30
N TYR A 309 -1.71 -30.10 -11.99
CA TYR A 309 -3.01 -29.96 -11.35
C TYR A 309 -2.93 -28.86 -10.29
N PHE A 310 -4.04 -28.11 -10.13
CA PHE A 310 -4.12 -27.04 -9.14
C PHE A 310 -5.39 -27.14 -8.32
N GLY A 311 -5.28 -26.81 -7.05
CA GLY A 311 -6.38 -26.77 -6.08
C GLY A 311 -6.60 -25.36 -5.56
N ILE A 312 -7.86 -24.97 -5.36
CA ILE A 312 -8.25 -23.66 -4.82
C ILE A 312 -8.88 -23.90 -3.44
N ASP A 313 -8.32 -23.27 -2.40
CA ASP A 313 -8.91 -23.29 -1.06
C ASP A 313 -10.05 -22.27 -0.97
N ASP A 314 -11.30 -22.75 -1.07
CA ASP A 314 -12.48 -21.89 -1.02
C ASP A 314 -12.61 -21.10 0.29
N LYS A 315 -12.06 -21.62 1.41
CA LYS A 315 -12.12 -20.93 2.71
C LYS A 315 -11.33 -19.61 2.72
N LYS A 316 -10.31 -19.50 1.87
CA LYS A 316 -9.47 -18.31 1.73
C LYS A 316 -9.83 -17.43 0.54
N ALA A 317 -10.70 -17.92 -0.32
CA ALA A 317 -11.14 -17.21 -1.50
C ALA A 317 -12.25 -16.18 -1.18
N HIS A 318 -12.39 -15.22 -2.07
CA HIS A 318 -13.39 -14.17 -2.00
C HIS A 318 -14.30 -14.20 -3.21
N LEU A 319 -15.53 -13.75 -3.01
CA LEU A 319 -16.48 -13.62 -4.09
C LEU A 319 -16.89 -12.15 -4.20
N PHE A 320 -16.91 -11.65 -5.44
CA PHE A 320 -17.34 -10.28 -5.73
C PHE A 320 -18.49 -10.33 -6.73
N ASP A 321 -19.43 -9.44 -6.56
CA ASP A 321 -20.53 -9.25 -7.52
C ASP A 321 -19.99 -8.62 -8.82
N ALA A 322 -20.23 -9.24 -9.97
CA ALA A 322 -19.63 -8.81 -11.22
C ALA A 322 -20.14 -7.44 -11.71
N ALA A 323 -21.33 -7.00 -11.30
CA ALA A 323 -21.90 -5.73 -11.71
C ALA A 323 -21.45 -4.56 -10.85
N THR A 324 -21.33 -4.78 -9.52
CA THR A 324 -20.97 -3.74 -8.56
C THR A 324 -19.51 -3.77 -8.18
N GLU A 325 -18.80 -4.86 -8.47
CA GLU A 325 -17.43 -5.17 -8.05
C GLU A 325 -17.24 -5.24 -6.52
N MET A 326 -18.32 -5.18 -5.75
CA MET A 326 -18.25 -5.23 -4.29
C MET A 326 -18.14 -6.67 -3.79
N ARG A 327 -17.41 -6.87 -2.68
CA ARG A 327 -17.28 -8.18 -2.04
C ARG A 327 -18.64 -8.66 -1.55
N ILE A 328 -18.96 -9.90 -1.85
CA ILE A 328 -20.10 -10.62 -1.28
C ILE A 328 -19.61 -11.23 0.02
N ILE A 329 -20.25 -10.86 1.12
CA ILE A 329 -19.88 -11.35 2.45
C ILE A 329 -20.48 -12.75 2.65
N PRO A 330 -19.67 -13.76 3.01
CA PRO A 330 -20.20 -15.08 3.33
C PRO A 330 -21.07 -15.06 4.59
N GLY A 331 -21.97 -16.02 4.72
CA GLY A 331 -22.92 -16.07 5.83
C GLY A 331 -22.32 -16.43 7.19
N ASP A 332 -21.05 -16.85 7.21
CA ASP A 332 -20.26 -17.25 8.37
C ASP A 332 -19.25 -16.19 8.86
N GLU A 333 -19.23 -15.00 8.25
CA GLU A 333 -18.31 -13.89 8.56
C GLU A 333 -18.92 -12.74 9.39
#